data_ebd1e54cc30045798f9a868579ceb3b6
#
_entry.id   ebd1e54cc30045798f9a868579ceb3b6
#
_cell.length_a   1.000
_cell.length_b   1.000
_cell.length_c   1.000
_cell.angle_alpha   90.00
_cell.angle_beta   90.00
_cell.angle_gamma   90.00
#
_symmetry.space_group_name_H-M   'P 1'
#
loop_
_entity.id
_entity.type
_entity.pdbx_description
1 polymer ?
#
loop_
_entity_poly.entity_id
_entity_poly.type
_entity_poly.pdbx_seq_one_letter_code
_entity_poly.pdbx_strand_id
1 'polypeptide(L)'
;YSKFSFNLHDRIYINHGNGRFAKQNSSPFSRPFATGALTAADFDNDGDLDIFVGERYQVETYGKDGQGFILRNDGAGNFTEEAPEVFSQIGMLTDAKHLDVNKDGFEDLIVIGEWMAPKVFLNTQGTFVEANESFGLSNDQGLWATLEMADLNQDGYQDLVLGNIGENSFYKKGMKMFVKDFDGNGTEEQI
;
A
#
# COMPACT_ATOMS: atom_id res chain seq x y z
N TYR A 1 20.98 -8.72 -1.00
CA TYR A 1 20.35 -8.90 -2.32
C TYR A 1 20.57 -7.60 -3.12
N SER A 2 21.00 -7.70 -4.41
CA SER A 2 21.10 -6.51 -5.23
C SER A 2 19.70 -6.04 -5.64
N LYS A 3 19.49 -4.73 -5.77
CA LYS A 3 18.24 -4.13 -6.25
C LYS A 3 17.78 -4.57 -7.65
N PHE A 4 18.57 -5.39 -8.31
CA PHE A 4 18.27 -6.00 -9.61
C PHE A 4 17.98 -7.52 -9.53
N SER A 5 17.74 -8.04 -8.33
CA SER A 5 17.41 -9.46 -8.17
C SER A 5 16.03 -9.76 -8.77
N PHE A 6 15.94 -10.82 -9.59
CA PHE A 6 14.66 -11.33 -10.09
C PHE A 6 13.66 -11.74 -8.99
N ASN A 7 14.14 -11.89 -7.75
CA ASN A 7 13.30 -12.21 -6.60
C ASN A 7 12.48 -11.01 -6.10
N LEU A 8 12.78 -9.78 -6.54
CA LEU A 8 12.07 -8.55 -6.17
C LEU A 8 10.97 -8.18 -7.19
N HIS A 9 10.69 -8.99 -8.20
CA HIS A 9 9.60 -8.74 -9.13
C HIS A 9 8.31 -9.40 -8.64
N ASP A 10 7.24 -8.63 -8.56
CA ASP A 10 5.90 -9.12 -8.33
C ASP A 10 5.39 -9.97 -9.51
N ARG A 11 4.37 -10.76 -9.28
CA ARG A 11 3.89 -11.75 -10.25
C ARG A 11 2.37 -11.86 -10.19
N ILE A 12 1.76 -12.00 -11.35
CA ILE A 12 0.36 -12.35 -11.49
C ILE A 12 0.24 -13.85 -11.80
N TYR A 13 -0.68 -14.51 -11.11
CA TYR A 13 -1.05 -15.89 -11.36
C TYR A 13 -2.53 -15.96 -11.73
N ILE A 14 -2.80 -16.47 -12.93
CA ILE A 14 -4.14 -16.63 -13.46
C ILE A 14 -4.73 -17.96 -12.99
N ASN A 15 -5.93 -17.91 -12.40
CA ASN A 15 -6.71 -19.10 -12.05
C ASN A 15 -7.51 -19.57 -13.26
N HIS A 16 -7.32 -20.81 -13.70
CA HIS A 16 -8.03 -21.40 -14.82
C HIS A 16 -9.33 -22.13 -14.41
N GLY A 17 -9.79 -21.97 -13.17
CA GLY A 17 -11.05 -22.56 -12.69
C GLY A 17 -11.02 -24.06 -12.36
N ASN A 18 -9.85 -24.71 -12.47
CA ASN A 18 -9.67 -26.15 -12.22
C ASN A 18 -8.78 -26.43 -10.99
N GLY A 19 -8.64 -25.44 -10.08
CA GLY A 19 -7.75 -25.51 -8.92
C GLY A 19 -6.26 -25.29 -9.26
N ARG A 20 -5.95 -24.80 -10.46
CA ARG A 20 -4.58 -24.55 -10.91
C ARG A 20 -4.38 -23.07 -11.25
N PHE A 21 -3.25 -22.55 -10.85
CA PHE A 21 -2.78 -21.22 -11.19
C PHE A 21 -1.63 -21.33 -12.20
N ALA A 22 -1.65 -20.50 -13.23
CA ALA A 22 -0.53 -20.34 -14.16
C ALA A 22 0.06 -18.94 -14.02
N LYS A 23 1.39 -18.85 -13.94
CA LYS A 23 2.08 -17.57 -13.94
C LYS A 23 1.85 -16.86 -15.28
N GLN A 24 1.44 -15.59 -15.22
CA GLN A 24 1.36 -14.75 -16.41
C GLN A 24 2.78 -14.48 -16.95
N ASN A 25 2.97 -14.63 -18.26
CA ASN A 25 4.29 -14.49 -18.89
C ASN A 25 4.73 -13.03 -19.03
N SER A 26 3.77 -12.12 -19.30
CA SER A 26 4.01 -10.67 -19.30
C SER A 26 3.75 -10.14 -17.90
N SER A 27 4.79 -9.63 -17.23
CA SER A 27 4.61 -8.97 -15.93
C SER A 27 4.30 -7.48 -16.16
N PRO A 28 3.23 -6.93 -15.59
CA PRO A 28 2.99 -5.49 -15.62
C PRO A 28 3.97 -4.71 -14.73
N PHE A 29 4.68 -5.40 -13.84
CA PHE A 29 5.63 -4.80 -12.91
C PHE A 29 6.95 -4.52 -13.65
N SER A 30 7.16 -3.25 -14.02
CA SER A 30 8.27 -2.80 -14.85
C SER A 30 9.62 -2.78 -14.13
N ARG A 31 9.60 -2.76 -12.80
CA ARG A 31 10.79 -2.60 -11.94
C ARG A 31 10.72 -3.50 -10.70
N PRO A 32 11.87 -3.86 -10.10
CA PRO A 32 11.87 -4.48 -8.79
C PRO A 32 11.37 -3.48 -7.75
N PHE A 33 10.45 -3.94 -6.93
CA PHE A 33 9.77 -3.15 -5.91
C PHE A 33 9.69 -3.96 -4.62
N ALA A 34 9.93 -3.33 -3.46
CA ALA A 34 9.76 -3.99 -2.18
C ALA A 34 8.29 -3.89 -1.76
N THR A 35 7.41 -4.57 -2.48
CA THR A 35 5.97 -4.50 -2.27
C THR A 35 5.58 -4.94 -0.88
N GLY A 36 4.84 -4.09 -0.17
CA GLY A 36 4.29 -4.34 1.15
C GLY A 36 2.77 -4.43 1.15
N ALA A 37 2.12 -3.78 0.17
CA ALA A 37 0.67 -3.70 0.10
C ALA A 37 0.18 -3.82 -1.34
N LEU A 38 -0.92 -4.55 -1.54
CA LEU A 38 -1.60 -4.72 -2.82
C LEU A 38 -3.11 -4.75 -2.59
N THR A 39 -3.85 -4.03 -3.42
CA THR A 39 -5.30 -4.21 -3.52
C THR A 39 -5.76 -3.98 -4.96
N ALA A 40 -6.87 -4.60 -5.35
CA ALA A 40 -7.40 -4.48 -6.70
C ALA A 40 -8.85 -3.98 -6.66
N ALA A 41 -9.13 -2.89 -7.37
CA ALA A 41 -10.45 -2.27 -7.50
C ALA A 41 -10.58 -1.57 -8.84
N ASP A 42 -11.79 -1.28 -9.25
CA ASP A 42 -12.08 -0.40 -10.38
C ASP A 42 -11.98 1.07 -9.90
N PHE A 43 -10.76 1.63 -9.98
CA PHE A 43 -10.51 2.95 -9.40
C PHE A 43 -10.97 4.12 -10.30
N ASP A 44 -11.23 3.91 -11.58
CA ASP A 44 -11.72 4.95 -12.49
C ASP A 44 -13.13 4.72 -13.03
N ASN A 45 -13.78 3.62 -12.60
CA ASN A 45 -15.13 3.21 -12.97
C ASN A 45 -15.28 2.94 -14.48
N ASP A 46 -14.25 2.35 -15.09
CA ASP A 46 -14.30 1.92 -16.49
C ASP A 46 -14.80 0.47 -16.66
N GLY A 47 -14.96 -0.27 -15.57
CA GLY A 47 -15.45 -1.64 -15.50
C GLY A 47 -14.36 -2.70 -15.38
N ASP A 48 -13.09 -2.31 -15.37
CA ASP A 48 -11.94 -3.19 -15.28
C ASP A 48 -11.21 -3.02 -13.94
N LEU A 49 -10.62 -4.10 -13.41
CA LEU A 49 -9.93 -4.01 -12.12
C LEU A 49 -8.50 -3.52 -12.32
N ASP A 50 -8.18 -2.41 -11.69
CA ASP A 50 -6.85 -1.86 -11.50
C ASP A 50 -6.16 -2.49 -10.31
N ILE A 51 -4.84 -2.28 -10.17
CA ILE A 51 -4.07 -2.76 -9.02
C ILE A 51 -3.32 -1.58 -8.38
N PHE A 52 -3.62 -1.28 -7.12
CA PHE A 52 -2.74 -0.46 -6.30
C PHE A 52 -1.55 -1.29 -5.82
N VAL A 53 -0.36 -0.72 -5.92
CA VAL A 53 0.91 -1.31 -5.46
C VAL A 53 1.59 -0.32 -4.52
N GLY A 54 1.83 -0.72 -3.29
CA GLY A 54 2.49 0.09 -2.28
C GLY A 54 3.81 -0.51 -1.79
N GLU A 55 4.84 0.31 -1.72
CA GLU A 55 6.17 -0.09 -1.27
C GLU A 55 6.23 -0.19 0.25
N ARG A 56 6.87 -1.24 0.77
CA ARG A 56 7.10 -1.40 2.20
C ARG A 56 8.21 -0.47 2.69
N TYR A 57 9.28 -0.37 1.93
CA TYR A 57 10.43 0.50 2.21
C TYR A 57 11.27 0.66 0.95
N GLN A 58 11.99 1.75 0.85
CA GLN A 58 12.94 1.91 -0.25
C GLN A 58 14.05 0.86 -0.13
N VAL A 59 14.33 0.18 -1.25
CA VAL A 59 15.37 -0.85 -1.30
C VAL A 59 16.70 -0.24 -0.85
N GLU A 60 17.37 -0.92 0.09
CA GLU A 60 18.63 -0.50 0.74
C GLU A 60 18.48 0.55 1.85
N THR A 61 17.29 1.11 2.11
CA THR A 61 17.09 2.13 3.14
C THR A 61 15.79 1.89 3.92
N TYR A 62 15.83 0.98 4.90
CA TYR A 62 14.70 0.81 5.81
C TYR A 62 14.47 2.09 6.62
N GLY A 63 13.22 2.49 6.80
CA GLY A 63 12.83 3.69 7.53
C GLY A 63 12.59 4.92 6.66
N LYS A 64 12.82 4.84 5.37
CA LYS A 64 12.36 5.83 4.41
C LYS A 64 10.98 5.47 3.88
N ASP A 65 10.16 6.49 3.73
CA ASP A 65 8.85 6.34 3.09
C ASP A 65 8.99 5.70 1.72
N GLY A 66 8.18 4.69 1.49
CA GLY A 66 8.02 4.07 0.21
C GLY A 66 7.15 4.91 -0.74
N GLN A 67 6.99 4.41 -1.94
CA GLN A 67 6.14 4.97 -2.98
C GLN A 67 4.94 4.06 -3.23
N GLY A 68 3.92 4.59 -3.88
CA GLY A 68 2.81 3.81 -4.41
C GLY A 68 2.55 4.17 -5.86
N PHE A 69 1.88 3.27 -6.58
CA PHE A 69 1.39 3.50 -7.94
C PHE A 69 0.15 2.65 -8.22
N ILE A 70 -0.57 3.02 -9.25
CA ILE A 70 -1.68 2.25 -9.80
C ILE A 70 -1.23 1.60 -11.10
N LEU A 71 -1.54 0.35 -11.27
CA LEU A 71 -1.49 -0.34 -12.56
C LEU A 71 -2.89 -0.29 -13.15
N ARG A 72 -3.12 0.61 -14.11
CA ARG A 72 -4.38 0.73 -14.85
C ARG A 72 -4.52 -0.42 -15.83
N ASN A 73 -5.64 -1.11 -15.76
CA ASN A 73 -6.01 -2.18 -16.68
C ASN A 73 -6.79 -1.59 -17.87
N ASP A 74 -6.59 -2.16 -19.06
CA ASP A 74 -7.34 -1.78 -20.27
C ASP A 74 -8.45 -2.79 -20.63
N GLY A 75 -8.81 -3.67 -19.70
CA GLY A 75 -9.79 -4.73 -19.89
C GLY A 75 -9.32 -5.92 -20.74
N ALA A 76 -8.19 -5.79 -21.39
CA ALA A 76 -7.56 -6.88 -22.15
C ALA A 76 -6.41 -7.53 -21.37
N GLY A 77 -6.17 -7.09 -20.12
CA GLY A 77 -5.10 -7.56 -19.25
C GLY A 77 -3.75 -6.90 -19.50
N ASN A 78 -3.72 -5.80 -20.22
CA ASN A 78 -2.54 -4.94 -20.30
C ASN A 78 -2.65 -3.84 -19.23
N PHE A 79 -1.52 -3.52 -18.62
CA PHE A 79 -1.47 -2.57 -17.53
C PHE A 79 -0.54 -1.41 -17.87
N THR A 80 -0.96 -0.20 -17.50
CA THR A 80 -0.14 1.02 -17.57
C THR A 80 0.13 1.51 -16.15
N GLU A 81 1.41 1.78 -15.82
CA GLU A 81 1.80 2.31 -14.51
C GLU A 81 1.50 3.81 -14.44
N GLU A 82 0.72 4.20 -13.42
CA GLU A 82 0.45 5.58 -13.02
C GLU A 82 0.94 5.81 -11.60
N ALA A 83 1.81 6.79 -11.41
CA ALA A 83 2.37 7.13 -10.10
C ALA A 83 1.94 8.55 -9.68
N PRO A 84 0.74 8.70 -9.06
CA PRO A 84 0.28 9.98 -8.56
C PRO A 84 1.25 10.56 -7.53
N GLU A 85 1.48 11.88 -7.56
CA GLU A 85 2.39 12.57 -6.64
C GLU A 85 2.01 12.35 -5.17
N VAL A 86 0.71 12.22 -4.87
CA VAL A 86 0.20 11.96 -3.52
C VAL A 86 0.71 10.64 -2.93
N PHE A 87 1.18 9.71 -3.76
CA PHE A 87 1.77 8.44 -3.36
C PHE A 87 3.31 8.45 -3.34
N SER A 88 3.98 9.57 -3.59
CA SER A 88 5.45 9.63 -3.69
C SER A 88 6.17 9.40 -2.35
N GLN A 89 5.48 9.70 -1.22
CA GLN A 89 5.95 9.49 0.16
C GLN A 89 4.80 8.92 1.01
N ILE A 90 4.27 7.78 0.54
CA ILE A 90 3.04 7.22 1.11
C ILE A 90 3.24 6.61 2.51
N GLY A 91 4.47 6.25 2.86
CA GLY A 91 4.85 5.57 4.11
C GLY A 91 5.47 4.20 3.85
N MET A 92 5.76 3.46 4.91
CA MET A 92 6.28 2.07 4.85
C MET A 92 5.11 1.08 4.93
N LEU A 93 4.48 0.81 3.80
CA LEU A 93 3.21 0.08 3.74
C LEU A 93 3.34 -1.39 4.07
N THR A 94 2.32 -1.93 4.77
CA THR A 94 2.18 -3.35 5.10
C THR A 94 0.89 -3.95 4.60
N ASP A 95 -0.17 -3.14 4.45
CA ASP A 95 -1.46 -3.59 3.92
C ASP A 95 -2.22 -2.43 3.28
N ALA A 96 -3.14 -2.76 2.37
CA ALA A 96 -4.02 -1.81 1.71
C ALA A 96 -5.38 -2.45 1.43
N LYS A 97 -6.45 -1.68 1.56
CA LYS A 97 -7.81 -2.05 1.19
C LYS A 97 -8.46 -0.91 0.42
N HIS A 98 -9.51 -1.23 -0.30
CA HIS A 98 -10.36 -0.25 -0.98
C HIS A 98 -11.78 -0.29 -0.40
N LEU A 99 -12.44 0.84 -0.39
CA LEU A 99 -13.80 1.02 0.06
C LEU A 99 -14.29 2.40 -0.37
N ASP A 100 -15.48 2.51 -0.90
CA ASP A 100 -16.17 3.81 -1.07
C ASP A 100 -16.61 4.34 0.31
N VAL A 101 -15.68 5.07 0.99
CA VAL A 101 -15.89 5.53 2.37
C VAL A 101 -16.84 6.72 2.47
N ASN A 102 -16.96 7.51 1.40
CA ASN A 102 -17.80 8.70 1.35
C ASN A 102 -19.10 8.50 0.59
N LYS A 103 -19.31 7.33 -0.02
CA LYS A 103 -20.50 6.93 -0.81
C LYS A 103 -20.70 7.81 -2.05
N ASP A 104 -19.60 8.19 -2.72
CA ASP A 104 -19.62 8.93 -3.98
C ASP A 104 -19.62 8.05 -5.23
N GLY A 105 -19.46 6.73 -5.04
CA GLY A 105 -19.47 5.72 -6.09
C GLY A 105 -18.09 5.39 -6.65
N PHE A 106 -17.01 5.92 -6.05
CA PHE A 106 -15.63 5.57 -6.38
C PHE A 106 -14.97 4.82 -5.22
N GLU A 107 -14.19 3.82 -5.54
CA GLU A 107 -13.41 3.09 -4.54
C GLU A 107 -12.24 3.94 -4.04
N ASP A 108 -12.27 4.30 -2.76
CA ASP A 108 -11.20 5.00 -2.07
C ASP A 108 -10.12 4.01 -1.62
N LEU A 109 -8.95 4.51 -1.25
CA LEU A 109 -7.84 3.69 -0.81
C LEU A 109 -7.53 3.93 0.66
N ILE A 110 -7.44 2.85 1.44
CA ILE A 110 -7.01 2.87 2.84
C ILE A 110 -5.71 2.08 2.94
N VAL A 111 -4.67 2.69 3.50
CA VAL A 111 -3.37 2.05 3.67
C VAL A 111 -2.88 2.15 5.10
N ILE A 112 -2.15 1.12 5.53
CA ILE A 112 -1.47 1.06 6.81
C ILE A 112 -0.02 0.64 6.63
N GLY A 113 0.80 0.92 7.64
CA GLY A 113 2.21 0.57 7.57
C GLY A 113 2.95 0.73 8.89
N GLU A 114 4.26 0.55 8.82
CA GLU A 114 5.15 0.69 9.96
C GLU A 114 5.50 2.18 10.19
N TRP A 115 5.51 2.61 11.45
CA TRP A 115 5.89 3.96 11.88
C TRP A 115 4.99 5.09 11.37
N MET A 116 3.76 4.77 10.99
CA MET A 116 2.83 5.74 10.41
C MET A 116 1.43 5.62 11.02
N ALA A 117 0.64 6.67 10.86
CA ALA A 117 -0.81 6.59 11.05
C ALA A 117 -1.45 5.91 9.81
N PRO A 118 -2.62 5.27 9.95
CA PRO A 118 -3.39 4.85 8.80
C PRO A 118 -3.69 6.04 7.90
N LYS A 119 -3.70 5.84 6.59
CA LYS A 119 -4.02 6.88 5.62
C LYS A 119 -5.23 6.51 4.79
N VAL A 120 -6.07 7.51 4.54
CA VAL A 120 -7.21 7.43 3.62
C VAL A 120 -6.97 8.38 2.46
N PHE A 121 -7.08 7.85 1.25
CA PHE A 121 -7.02 8.62 0.03
C PHE A 121 -8.39 8.55 -0.64
N LEU A 122 -9.10 9.68 -0.65
CA LEU A 122 -10.33 9.80 -1.41
C LEU A 122 -10.02 9.80 -2.90
N ASN A 123 -10.82 9.05 -3.63
CA ASN A 123 -10.71 8.90 -5.06
C ASN A 123 -11.88 9.60 -5.78
N THR A 124 -11.58 10.26 -6.87
CA THR A 124 -12.58 10.77 -7.79
C THR A 124 -12.11 10.48 -9.21
N GLN A 125 -12.73 9.51 -9.86
CA GLN A 125 -12.40 9.09 -11.23
C GLN A 125 -10.89 8.84 -11.45
N GLY A 126 -10.27 8.08 -10.53
CA GLY A 126 -8.85 7.75 -10.63
C GLY A 126 -7.90 8.81 -10.07
N THR A 127 -8.40 9.93 -9.57
CA THR A 127 -7.59 10.98 -8.94
C THR A 127 -7.69 10.90 -7.42
N PHE A 128 -6.56 10.75 -6.74
CA PHE A 128 -6.48 10.53 -5.30
C PHE A 128 -6.04 11.78 -4.54
N VAL A 129 -6.68 12.00 -3.37
CA VAL A 129 -6.34 13.07 -2.42
C VAL A 129 -6.29 12.51 -1.01
N GLU A 130 -5.21 12.77 -0.25
CA GLU A 130 -5.10 12.35 1.14
C GLU A 130 -6.10 13.13 2.02
N ALA A 131 -6.86 12.39 2.87
CA ALA A 131 -7.98 12.94 3.65
C ALA A 131 -7.98 12.52 5.13
N ASN A 132 -6.85 12.13 5.70
CA ASN A 132 -6.72 11.56 7.05
C ASN A 132 -7.37 12.36 8.16
N GLU A 133 -7.26 13.70 8.12
CA GLU A 133 -7.81 14.58 9.14
C GLU A 133 -9.33 14.47 9.23
N SER A 134 -9.99 14.30 8.09
CA SER A 134 -11.45 14.18 7.99
C SER A 134 -11.96 12.89 8.60
N PHE A 135 -11.11 11.84 8.71
CA PHE A 135 -11.47 10.53 9.24
C PHE A 135 -10.95 10.27 10.66
N GLY A 136 -10.28 11.25 11.28
CA GLY A 136 -9.83 11.14 12.67
C GLY A 136 -8.67 10.18 12.91
N LEU A 137 -7.94 9.77 11.87
CA LEU A 137 -6.87 8.77 11.93
C LEU A 137 -5.46 9.36 12.08
N SER A 138 -5.29 10.68 11.94
CA SER A 138 -3.99 11.35 11.83
C SER A 138 -3.05 11.18 13.04
N ASN A 139 -3.61 10.84 14.22
CA ASN A 139 -2.83 10.74 15.46
C ASN A 139 -2.53 9.29 15.89
N ASP A 140 -3.00 8.30 15.13
CA ASP A 140 -2.89 6.88 15.47
C ASP A 140 -1.62 6.24 14.88
N GLN A 141 -0.46 6.74 15.25
CA GLN A 141 0.81 6.17 14.80
C GLN A 141 1.05 4.78 15.42
N GLY A 142 1.47 3.83 14.59
CA GLY A 142 1.70 2.45 15.02
C GLY A 142 2.65 1.67 14.13
N LEU A 143 2.88 0.44 14.53
CA LEU A 143 3.53 -0.60 13.72
C LEU A 143 2.42 -1.54 13.22
N TRP A 144 1.67 -1.04 12.27
CA TRP A 144 0.52 -1.75 11.73
C TRP A 144 0.97 -2.88 10.80
N ALA A 145 0.41 -4.06 10.93
CA ALA A 145 0.80 -5.25 10.19
C ALA A 145 -0.27 -5.75 9.24
N THR A 146 -1.53 -5.55 9.58
CA THR A 146 -2.67 -6.02 8.78
C THR A 146 -3.90 -5.13 8.99
N LEU A 147 -4.72 -5.04 7.97
CA LEU A 147 -5.97 -4.28 7.93
C LEU A 147 -7.10 -5.20 7.49
N GLU A 148 -8.19 -5.21 8.24
CA GLU A 148 -9.45 -5.81 7.83
C GLU A 148 -10.59 -4.82 7.97
N MET A 149 -11.65 -5.06 7.21
CA MET A 149 -12.85 -4.24 7.22
C MET A 149 -14.08 -5.12 7.41
N ALA A 150 -14.95 -4.74 8.33
CA ALA A 150 -16.21 -5.40 8.60
C ALA A 150 -17.19 -4.45 9.28
N ASP A 151 -18.47 -4.60 9.01
CA ASP A 151 -19.53 -3.91 9.79
C ASP A 151 -19.73 -4.68 11.11
N LEU A 152 -19.00 -4.25 12.15
CA LEU A 152 -18.97 -4.95 13.45
C LEU A 152 -20.18 -4.62 14.33
N ASN A 153 -20.75 -3.42 14.16
CA ASN A 153 -21.86 -2.93 14.95
C ASN A 153 -23.21 -3.03 14.25
N GLN A 154 -23.23 -3.47 12.99
CA GLN A 154 -24.41 -3.67 12.13
C GLN A 154 -25.17 -2.35 11.82
N ASP A 155 -24.42 -1.25 11.63
CA ASP A 155 -24.99 0.05 11.28
C ASP A 155 -24.99 0.33 9.76
N GLY A 156 -24.44 -0.59 8.96
CA GLY A 156 -24.37 -0.48 7.51
C GLY A 156 -23.11 0.26 7.00
N TYR A 157 -22.18 0.58 7.89
CA TYR A 157 -20.87 1.12 7.54
C TYR A 157 -19.77 0.10 7.86
N GLN A 158 -18.69 0.13 7.10
CA GLN A 158 -17.54 -0.74 7.38
C GLN A 158 -16.64 -0.10 8.43
N ASP A 159 -16.37 -0.84 9.49
CA ASP A 159 -15.39 -0.50 10.51
C ASP A 159 -13.99 -0.97 10.10
N LEU A 160 -12.94 -0.33 10.63
CA LEU A 160 -11.55 -0.71 10.41
C LEU A 160 -11.01 -1.50 11.60
N VAL A 161 -10.42 -2.66 11.32
CA VAL A 161 -9.70 -3.47 12.29
C VAL A 161 -8.22 -3.50 11.91
N LEU A 162 -7.38 -2.88 12.75
CA LEU A 162 -5.95 -2.76 12.52
C LEU A 162 -5.17 -3.64 13.48
N GLY A 163 -4.38 -4.57 12.92
CA GLY A 163 -3.47 -5.41 13.69
C GLY A 163 -2.13 -4.72 13.90
N ASN A 164 -1.75 -4.50 15.17
CA ASN A 164 -0.45 -3.93 15.53
C ASN A 164 0.52 -5.05 15.92
N ILE A 165 1.82 -4.89 15.63
CA ILE A 165 2.87 -5.84 16.06
C ILE A 165 2.94 -5.91 17.59
N GLY A 166 2.57 -4.84 18.28
CA GLY A 166 2.43 -4.78 19.73
C GLY A 166 3.76 -4.91 20.48
N GLU A 167 3.67 -5.33 21.76
CA GLU A 167 4.83 -5.41 22.67
C GLU A 167 5.76 -6.62 22.40
N ASN A 168 5.37 -7.54 21.50
CA ASN A 168 6.22 -8.66 21.08
C ASN A 168 7.33 -8.28 20.09
N SER A 169 7.47 -6.99 19.80
CA SER A 169 8.55 -6.48 18.96
C SER A 169 9.71 -5.97 19.82
N PHE A 170 10.86 -5.79 19.21
CA PHE A 170 11.99 -5.09 19.84
C PHE A 170 11.70 -3.61 20.12
N TYR A 171 10.66 -3.07 19.50
CA TYR A 171 10.27 -1.67 19.60
C TYR A 171 9.34 -1.47 20.80
N LYS A 172 9.69 -0.55 21.69
CA LYS A 172 8.90 -0.20 22.88
C LYS A 172 8.08 1.06 22.63
N LYS A 173 6.98 1.22 23.36
CA LYS A 173 6.15 2.42 23.30
C LYS A 173 7.01 3.69 23.46
N GLY A 174 6.86 4.61 22.52
CA GLY A 174 7.57 5.88 22.50
C GLY A 174 8.95 5.84 21.82
N MET A 175 9.37 4.72 21.27
CA MET A 175 10.56 4.68 20.40
C MET A 175 10.35 5.54 19.16
N LYS A 176 11.42 6.15 18.71
CA LYS A 176 11.48 6.90 17.44
C LYS A 176 12.59 6.30 16.61
N MET A 177 12.37 6.20 15.34
CA MET A 177 13.38 5.83 14.37
C MET A 177 13.88 7.11 13.68
N PHE A 178 15.18 7.27 13.61
CA PHE A 178 15.80 8.35 12.86
C PHE A 178 16.55 7.75 11.68
N VAL A 179 16.35 8.30 10.51
CA VAL A 179 17.06 7.91 9.28
C VAL A 179 17.85 9.10 8.79
N LYS A 180 19.16 8.95 8.75
CA LYS A 180 20.07 10.03 8.37
C LYS A 180 21.45 9.45 8.08
N ASP A 181 22.24 10.13 7.26
CA ASP A 181 23.68 9.92 7.17
C ASP A 181 24.35 10.54 8.43
N PHE A 182 24.60 9.71 9.45
CA PHE A 182 25.12 10.15 10.75
C PHE A 182 26.63 10.30 10.74
N ASP A 183 27.35 9.59 9.89
CA ASP A 183 28.82 9.62 9.83
C ASP A 183 29.39 10.37 8.61
N GLY A 184 28.52 10.86 7.72
CA GLY A 184 28.89 11.67 6.55
C GLY A 184 29.51 10.86 5.41
N ASN A 185 29.25 9.55 5.35
CA ASN A 185 29.81 8.67 4.33
C ASN A 185 28.98 8.61 3.02
N GLY A 186 27.86 9.32 2.98
CA GLY A 186 26.93 9.36 1.85
C GLY A 186 25.90 8.23 1.85
N THR A 187 25.88 7.40 2.91
CA THR A 187 24.85 6.37 3.15
C THR A 187 24.00 6.78 4.34
N GLU A 188 22.71 6.49 4.31
CA GLU A 188 21.84 6.78 5.45
C GLU A 188 21.73 5.57 6.37
N GLU A 189 21.91 5.80 7.68
CA GLU A 189 21.73 4.81 8.73
C GLU A 189 20.43 5.05 9.50
N GLN A 190 19.97 3.98 10.19
CA GLN A 190 18.82 4.00 11.08
C GLN A 190 19.27 3.88 12.54
N ILE A 191 18.75 4.76 13.41
CA ILE A 191 18.97 4.74 14.86
C ILE A 191 17.64 4.81 15.60
#